data_74489e326060cfcb404b83c5bc10471c
#
_entry.id   74489e326060cfcb404b83c5bc10471c
#
_cell.length_a   1.000
_cell.length_b   1.000
_cell.length_c   1.000
_cell.angle_alpha   90.00
_cell.angle_beta   90.00
_cell.angle_gamma   90.00
#
_symmetry.space_group_name_H-M   'P 1'
#
loop_
_entity.id
_entity.type
_entity.pdbx_description
1 polymer ?
#
loop_
_entity_poly.entity_id
_entity_poly.type
_entity_poly.pdbx_seq_one_letter_code
_entity_poly.pdbx_strand_id
1 'polypeptide(L)'
;KRGSKLTCPKCGRKQCFVKYVDTEGQIAFPDYVGRCDHEHSCQYHYKPSDYFKDNPVALEERKSWKSQAKVMQPKPTDYIDRDIMHRSLANYVLNPLFIFLSGVLGEKETSRLFKLYCVGTSKKWGGSTVFWQIDRQGKVRAGKIMLYNPTTGHRVKEPRSYVSWVHTELELEHFNMKQCLFGEHLLAGYPTKAVAIVERNPL
;
A
#
# COMPACT_ATOMS: atom_id res chain seq x y z
N LYS A 1 -14.19 14.98 8.48
CA LYS A 1 -15.41 14.68 9.31
C LYS A 1 -16.00 13.39 8.74
N ARG A 2 -16.16 12.34 9.52
CA ARG A 2 -16.97 11.17 9.14
C ARG A 2 -18.39 11.69 8.96
N GLY A 3 -18.88 11.73 7.70
CA GLY A 3 -20.24 12.15 7.39
C GLY A 3 -21.25 11.22 8.09
N SER A 4 -22.29 11.77 8.66
CA SER A 4 -23.40 10.99 9.18
C SER A 4 -24.02 10.19 8.05
N LYS A 5 -24.10 8.86 8.19
CA LYS A 5 -24.81 8.02 7.25
C LYS A 5 -26.31 8.33 7.28
N LEU A 6 -26.93 8.35 6.14
CA LEU A 6 -28.36 8.66 5.96
C LEU A 6 -29.23 7.39 6.06
N THR A 7 -30.53 7.58 6.02
CA THR A 7 -31.50 6.50 5.86
C THR A 7 -31.52 6.03 4.41
N CYS A 8 -31.47 4.73 4.18
CA CYS A 8 -31.51 4.19 2.83
C CYS A 8 -32.91 4.38 2.20
N PRO A 9 -33.02 4.97 0.99
CA PRO A 9 -34.30 5.21 0.35
C PRO A 9 -35.04 3.94 -0.08
N LYS A 10 -34.32 2.81 -0.25
CA LYS A 10 -34.92 1.53 -0.65
C LYS A 10 -35.34 0.66 0.54
N CYS A 11 -34.47 0.44 1.51
CA CYS A 11 -34.78 -0.46 2.64
C CYS A 11 -35.24 0.25 3.92
N GLY A 12 -35.25 1.59 3.97
CA GLY A 12 -35.71 2.38 5.10
C GLY A 12 -34.84 2.31 6.37
N ARG A 13 -33.75 1.52 6.35
CA ARG A 13 -32.85 1.41 7.52
C ARG A 13 -32.05 2.69 7.72
N LYS A 14 -31.95 3.11 8.98
CA LYS A 14 -31.19 4.29 9.38
C LYS A 14 -29.69 4.01 9.39
N GLN A 15 -28.88 5.06 9.20
CA GLN A 15 -27.42 5.04 9.34
C GLN A 15 -26.68 3.97 8.48
N CYS A 16 -27.24 3.66 7.32
CA CYS A 16 -26.67 2.65 6.41
C CYS A 16 -26.53 3.13 4.96
N PHE A 17 -26.78 4.40 4.70
CA PHE A 17 -26.70 4.94 3.35
C PHE A 17 -25.65 6.04 3.27
N VAL A 18 -24.75 5.93 2.30
CA VAL A 18 -23.71 6.90 2.02
C VAL A 18 -24.04 7.63 0.73
N LYS A 19 -24.31 8.94 0.85
CA LYS A 19 -24.56 9.82 -0.28
C LYS A 19 -23.28 10.13 -1.04
N TYR A 20 -23.32 10.18 -2.35
CA TYR A 20 -22.24 10.75 -3.14
C TYR A 20 -22.21 12.26 -3.01
N VAL A 21 -21.03 12.80 -2.86
CA VAL A 21 -20.76 14.23 -2.83
C VAL A 21 -19.71 14.57 -3.87
N ASP A 22 -19.91 15.68 -4.54
CA ASP A 22 -18.88 16.23 -5.40
C ASP A 22 -17.83 16.94 -4.53
N THR A 23 -16.58 16.51 -4.63
CA THR A 23 -15.47 17.08 -3.85
C THR A 23 -15.11 18.51 -4.26
N GLU A 24 -15.46 18.89 -5.47
CA GLU A 24 -15.27 20.24 -5.99
C GLU A 24 -16.45 21.16 -5.65
N GLY A 25 -17.54 20.60 -5.11
CA GLY A 25 -18.71 21.34 -4.65
C GLY A 25 -19.56 21.94 -5.77
N GLN A 26 -19.36 21.52 -7.02
CA GLN A 26 -20.04 22.06 -8.19
C GLN A 26 -21.41 21.41 -8.41
N ILE A 27 -21.58 20.15 -7.97
CA ILE A 27 -22.80 19.37 -8.15
C ILE A 27 -23.39 18.98 -6.79
N ALA A 28 -24.59 19.46 -6.51
CA ALA A 28 -25.35 19.03 -5.34
C ALA A 28 -26.22 17.81 -5.71
N PHE A 29 -25.67 16.59 -5.55
CA PHE A 29 -26.47 15.40 -5.76
C PHE A 29 -27.63 15.32 -4.76
N PRO A 30 -28.83 14.89 -5.21
CA PRO A 30 -29.94 14.59 -4.31
C PRO A 30 -29.59 13.51 -3.27
N ASP A 31 -30.35 13.45 -2.16
CA ASP A 31 -30.07 12.56 -1.04
C ASP A 31 -30.25 11.06 -1.36
N TYR A 32 -30.86 10.74 -2.49
CA TYR A 32 -31.00 9.37 -2.98
C TYR A 32 -29.84 8.91 -3.86
N VAL A 33 -28.93 9.78 -4.28
CA VAL A 33 -27.76 9.39 -5.08
C VAL A 33 -26.66 8.91 -4.15
N GLY A 34 -26.47 7.59 -4.08
CA GLY A 34 -25.57 6.99 -3.10
C GLY A 34 -25.64 5.47 -3.05
N ARG A 35 -25.08 4.91 -2.01
CA ARG A 35 -24.95 3.46 -1.82
C ARG A 35 -25.37 3.04 -0.42
N CYS A 36 -26.14 1.96 -0.33
CA CYS A 36 -26.48 1.31 0.93
C CYS A 36 -25.39 0.33 1.35
N ASP A 37 -25.02 0.30 2.64
CA ASP A 37 -24.04 -0.63 3.18
C ASP A 37 -24.51 -2.10 3.16
N HIS A 38 -25.82 -2.33 3.05
CA HIS A 38 -26.40 -3.67 2.98
C HIS A 38 -26.34 -4.20 1.53
N GLU A 39 -25.14 -4.42 1.02
CA GLU A 39 -24.91 -4.79 -0.39
C GLU A 39 -25.61 -6.07 -0.81
N HIS A 40 -25.63 -7.08 0.05
CA HIS A 40 -26.23 -8.37 -0.27
C HIS A 40 -27.77 -8.40 -0.13
N SER A 41 -28.32 -7.69 0.85
CA SER A 41 -29.77 -7.75 1.15
C SER A 41 -30.58 -6.62 0.53
N CYS A 42 -30.01 -5.41 0.42
CA CYS A 42 -30.69 -4.23 -0.13
C CYS A 42 -30.31 -3.97 -1.59
N GLN A 43 -29.03 -4.06 -1.91
CA GLN A 43 -28.44 -3.82 -3.24
C GLN A 43 -28.72 -2.42 -3.82
N TYR A 44 -29.11 -1.46 -2.98
CA TYR A 44 -29.33 -0.10 -3.46
C TYR A 44 -28.02 0.61 -3.73
N HIS A 45 -27.78 0.90 -4.99
CA HIS A 45 -26.61 1.66 -5.43
C HIS A 45 -26.98 2.48 -6.65
N TYR A 46 -27.36 3.75 -6.40
CA TYR A 46 -27.64 4.72 -7.46
C TYR A 46 -26.42 5.60 -7.67
N LYS A 47 -25.74 5.36 -8.77
CA LYS A 47 -24.45 6.00 -9.06
C LYS A 47 -24.64 7.40 -9.67
N PRO A 48 -23.64 8.29 -9.56
CA PRO A 48 -23.63 9.56 -10.30
C PRO A 48 -23.82 9.37 -11.83
N SER A 49 -23.28 8.31 -12.40
CA SER A 49 -23.47 7.97 -13.83
C SER A 49 -24.92 7.71 -14.20
N ASP A 50 -25.68 7.07 -13.31
CA ASP A 50 -27.09 6.77 -13.53
C ASP A 50 -27.94 8.02 -13.33
N TYR A 51 -27.60 8.83 -12.32
CA TYR A 51 -28.23 10.14 -12.13
C TYR A 51 -28.12 11.04 -13.38
N PHE A 52 -26.95 11.10 -14.02
CA PHE A 52 -26.76 11.90 -15.23
C PHE A 52 -27.46 11.32 -16.47
N LYS A 53 -27.68 10.01 -16.53
CA LYS A 53 -28.51 9.40 -17.60
C LYS A 53 -29.96 9.81 -17.45
N ASP A 54 -30.46 9.79 -16.20
CA ASP A 54 -31.84 10.12 -15.91
C ASP A 54 -32.10 11.64 -15.91
N ASN A 55 -31.01 12.46 -15.82
CA ASN A 55 -31.07 13.91 -15.80
C ASN A 55 -30.14 14.56 -16.85
N PRO A 56 -30.50 14.55 -18.13
CA PRO A 56 -29.66 15.06 -19.23
C PRO A 56 -29.23 16.52 -19.08
N VAL A 57 -30.11 17.38 -18.51
CA VAL A 57 -29.81 18.79 -18.28
C VAL A 57 -28.63 18.97 -17.33
N ALA A 58 -28.59 18.20 -16.25
CA ALA A 58 -27.46 18.21 -15.32
C ALA A 58 -26.14 17.71 -15.97
N LEU A 59 -26.25 16.87 -17.01
CA LEU A 59 -25.09 16.42 -17.80
C LEU A 59 -24.56 17.54 -18.70
N GLU A 60 -25.41 18.33 -19.30
CA GLU A 60 -25.01 19.48 -20.13
C GLU A 60 -24.34 20.59 -19.29
N GLU A 61 -24.88 20.87 -18.11
CA GLU A 61 -24.26 21.82 -17.17
C GLU A 61 -22.84 21.32 -16.78
N ARG A 62 -22.69 20.00 -16.52
CA ARG A 62 -21.38 19.40 -16.23
C ARG A 62 -20.38 19.53 -17.39
N LYS A 63 -20.82 19.39 -18.64
CA LYS A 63 -19.96 19.53 -19.82
C LYS A 63 -19.47 20.96 -20.00
N SER A 64 -20.23 21.97 -19.61
CA SER A 64 -19.82 23.38 -19.64
C SER A 64 -18.71 23.67 -18.62
N TRP A 65 -18.63 22.88 -17.55
CA TRP A 65 -17.58 22.95 -16.55
C TRP A 65 -16.42 22.07 -16.96
N LYS A 66 -15.63 22.52 -17.93
CA LYS A 66 -14.30 21.96 -18.13
C LYS A 66 -13.57 22.19 -16.81
N SER A 67 -13.50 21.16 -15.98
CA SER A 67 -12.61 21.18 -14.83
C SER A 67 -11.23 21.56 -15.39
N GLN A 68 -10.73 22.71 -14.99
CA GLN A 68 -9.29 22.94 -15.06
C GLN A 68 -8.72 21.92 -14.08
N ALA A 69 -8.54 20.71 -14.57
CA ALA A 69 -7.75 19.72 -13.85
C ALA A 69 -6.47 20.46 -13.51
N LYS A 70 -6.32 20.87 -12.25
CA LYS A 70 -5.04 21.35 -11.74
C LYS A 70 -4.08 20.24 -12.11
N VAL A 71 -3.27 20.47 -13.15
CA VAL A 71 -2.14 19.62 -13.48
C VAL A 71 -1.22 19.75 -12.27
N MET A 72 -1.47 18.92 -11.26
CA MET A 72 -0.56 18.80 -10.15
C MET A 72 0.71 18.22 -10.76
N GLN A 73 1.71 19.08 -10.88
CA GLN A 73 3.04 18.60 -11.24
C GLN A 73 3.39 17.47 -10.26
N PRO A 74 3.72 16.29 -10.78
CA PRO A 74 4.05 15.16 -9.92
C PRO A 74 5.21 15.59 -9.02
N LYS A 75 4.99 15.52 -7.71
CA LYS A 75 6.04 15.78 -6.74
C LYS A 75 7.24 14.87 -7.05
N PRO A 76 8.47 15.37 -6.97
CA PRO A 76 9.66 14.54 -7.15
C PRO A 76 9.62 13.38 -6.15
N THR A 77 10.10 12.22 -6.58
CA THR A 77 10.17 11.03 -5.73
C THR A 77 11.31 11.19 -4.75
N ASP A 78 11.05 10.93 -3.47
CA ASP A 78 12.08 10.91 -2.44
C ASP A 78 12.74 9.51 -2.35
N TYR A 79 13.95 9.49 -1.84
CA TYR A 79 14.76 8.28 -1.69
C TYR A 79 15.31 8.20 -0.26
N ILE A 80 15.49 6.97 0.21
CA ILE A 80 16.18 6.72 1.48
C ILE A 80 17.68 6.65 1.20
N ASP A 81 18.48 7.22 2.11
CA ASP A 81 19.94 7.15 2.02
C ASP A 81 20.42 5.69 2.00
N ARG A 82 21.31 5.38 1.06
CA ARG A 82 21.89 4.03 0.92
C ARG A 82 22.67 3.59 2.16
N ASP A 83 23.29 4.52 2.88
CA ASP A 83 24.02 4.18 4.09
C ASP A 83 23.11 3.64 5.19
N ILE A 84 21.88 4.08 5.26
CA ILE A 84 20.88 3.53 6.18
C ILE A 84 20.58 2.07 5.81
N MET A 85 20.41 1.79 4.52
CA MET A 85 20.24 0.43 4.03
C MET A 85 21.47 -0.43 4.35
N HIS A 86 22.68 0.04 4.00
CA HIS A 86 23.93 -0.72 4.23
C HIS A 86 24.15 -1.06 5.71
N ARG A 87 23.88 -0.11 6.62
CA ARG A 87 23.98 -0.36 8.07
C ARG A 87 23.01 -1.42 8.56
N SER A 88 21.88 -1.62 7.87
CA SER A 88 20.93 -2.65 8.24
C SER A 88 21.32 -4.04 7.77
N LEU A 89 22.26 -4.17 6.79
CA LEU A 89 22.71 -5.45 6.24
C LEU A 89 23.71 -6.15 7.21
N ALA A 90 23.37 -6.19 8.47
CA ALA A 90 24.16 -6.72 9.56
C ALA A 90 23.27 -7.35 10.64
N ASN A 91 23.89 -7.94 11.66
CA ASN A 91 23.21 -8.48 12.85
C ASN A 91 22.11 -9.52 12.52
N TYR A 92 22.37 -10.36 11.53
CA TYR A 92 21.40 -11.38 11.08
C TYR A 92 21.02 -12.39 12.15
N VAL A 93 21.87 -12.58 13.15
CA VAL A 93 21.58 -13.42 14.33
C VAL A 93 20.37 -12.93 15.14
N LEU A 94 20.01 -11.65 15.01
CA LEU A 94 18.82 -11.06 15.62
C LEU A 94 17.61 -11.04 14.69
N ASN A 95 17.76 -11.52 13.46
CA ASN A 95 16.69 -11.47 12.46
C ASN A 95 15.90 -12.79 12.47
N PRO A 96 14.64 -12.79 12.95
CA PRO A 96 13.86 -14.02 13.07
C PRO A 96 13.64 -14.76 11.75
N LEU A 97 13.50 -14.03 10.63
CA LEU A 97 13.35 -14.65 9.30
C LEU A 97 14.68 -15.29 8.86
N PHE A 98 15.81 -14.66 9.16
CA PHE A 98 17.13 -15.25 8.88
C PHE A 98 17.33 -16.54 9.66
N ILE A 99 16.98 -16.55 10.95
CA ILE A 99 17.07 -17.74 11.82
C ILE A 99 16.23 -18.88 11.22
N PHE A 100 14.97 -18.61 10.90
CA PHE A 100 14.09 -19.60 10.29
C PHE A 100 14.66 -20.15 8.98
N LEU A 101 15.02 -19.27 8.06
CA LEU A 101 15.53 -19.69 6.74
C LEU A 101 16.87 -20.41 6.83
N SER A 102 17.71 -20.07 7.80
CA SER A 102 18.97 -20.81 8.05
C SER A 102 18.71 -22.24 8.49
N GLY A 103 17.64 -22.50 9.22
CA GLY A 103 17.19 -23.84 9.55
C GLY A 103 16.67 -24.64 8.34
N VAL A 104 16.11 -23.96 7.33
CA VAL A 104 15.51 -24.61 6.14
C VAL A 104 16.51 -24.78 5.01
N LEU A 105 17.29 -23.73 4.71
CA LEU A 105 18.17 -23.63 3.54
C LEU A 105 19.65 -23.80 3.88
N GLY A 106 19.99 -23.78 5.17
CA GLY A 106 21.34 -23.63 5.65
C GLY A 106 21.83 -22.20 5.71
N GLU A 107 22.69 -21.88 6.65
CA GLU A 107 23.17 -20.51 6.93
C GLU A 107 23.90 -19.88 5.74
N LYS A 108 24.73 -20.67 5.03
CA LYS A 108 25.49 -20.18 3.87
C LYS A 108 24.58 -19.67 2.76
N GLU A 109 23.56 -20.44 2.40
CA GLU A 109 22.61 -20.05 1.35
C GLU A 109 21.72 -18.91 1.80
N THR A 110 21.23 -18.91 3.02
CA THR A 110 20.46 -17.82 3.59
C THR A 110 21.26 -16.52 3.59
N SER A 111 22.52 -16.55 4.01
CA SER A 111 23.41 -15.39 3.97
C SER A 111 23.60 -14.86 2.55
N ARG A 112 23.78 -15.77 1.57
CA ARG A 112 23.90 -15.41 0.16
C ARG A 112 22.64 -14.70 -0.35
N LEU A 113 21.45 -15.22 -0.04
CA LEU A 113 20.18 -14.66 -0.44
C LEU A 113 19.90 -13.29 0.22
N PHE A 114 20.18 -13.16 1.52
CA PHE A 114 20.02 -11.91 2.24
C PHE A 114 20.90 -10.80 1.66
N LYS A 115 22.13 -11.11 1.31
CA LYS A 115 23.04 -10.18 0.64
C LYS A 115 22.54 -9.84 -0.77
N LEU A 116 22.15 -10.85 -1.56
CA LEU A 116 21.70 -10.68 -2.94
C LEU A 116 20.47 -9.79 -3.02
N TYR A 117 19.49 -10.02 -2.17
CA TYR A 117 18.22 -9.26 -2.14
C TYR A 117 18.26 -8.02 -1.23
N CYS A 118 19.41 -7.70 -0.65
CA CYS A 118 19.57 -6.60 0.29
C CYS A 118 18.53 -6.67 1.43
N VAL A 119 18.35 -7.85 2.05
CA VAL A 119 17.47 -7.99 3.20
C VAL A 119 18.20 -7.54 4.45
N GLY A 120 17.62 -6.57 5.18
CA GLY A 120 18.22 -5.97 6.36
C GLY A 120 17.61 -6.45 7.68
N THR A 121 18.25 -6.05 8.78
CA THR A 121 17.77 -6.25 10.15
C THR A 121 17.51 -4.91 10.80
N SER A 122 16.35 -4.74 11.43
CA SER A 122 16.01 -3.60 12.26
C SER A 122 15.97 -4.01 13.73
N LYS A 123 16.35 -3.07 14.62
CA LYS A 123 16.23 -3.28 16.08
C LYS A 123 14.79 -3.23 16.58
N LYS A 124 13.88 -2.78 15.75
CA LYS A 124 12.45 -2.67 16.09
C LYS A 124 11.91 -4.04 16.51
N TRP A 125 11.12 -4.05 17.56
CA TRP A 125 10.50 -5.25 18.14
C TRP A 125 11.48 -6.36 18.55
N GLY A 126 12.68 -5.99 18.97
CA GLY A 126 13.71 -6.92 19.40
C GLY A 126 14.47 -7.63 18.27
N GLY A 127 14.22 -7.25 17.06
CA GLY A 127 14.80 -7.79 15.83
C GLY A 127 13.69 -8.05 14.80
N SER A 128 13.77 -7.40 13.67
CA SER A 128 12.79 -7.56 12.59
C SER A 128 13.47 -7.47 11.23
N THR A 129 12.81 -8.01 10.21
CA THR A 129 13.32 -8.05 8.84
C THR A 129 12.97 -6.77 8.10
N VAL A 130 13.93 -6.21 7.38
CA VAL A 130 13.72 -5.07 6.48
C VAL A 130 13.83 -5.55 5.04
N PHE A 131 12.76 -5.42 4.28
CA PHE A 131 12.75 -5.67 2.84
C PHE A 131 12.94 -4.34 2.12
N TRP A 132 14.14 -4.13 1.58
CA TRP A 132 14.47 -2.94 0.85
C TRP A 132 13.97 -3.00 -0.59
N GLN A 133 13.28 -1.96 -1.01
CA GLN A 133 12.87 -1.75 -2.39
C GLN A 133 13.90 -0.85 -3.07
N ILE A 134 14.70 -1.45 -3.92
CA ILE A 134 15.79 -0.79 -4.66
C ILE A 134 15.46 -0.86 -6.14
N ASP A 135 15.41 0.27 -6.80
CA ASP A 135 15.08 0.33 -8.22
C ASP A 135 16.22 -0.09 -9.14
N ARG A 136 15.95 -0.15 -10.43
CA ARG A 136 16.93 -0.56 -11.45
C ARG A 136 18.15 0.37 -11.54
N GLN A 137 18.04 1.62 -11.04
CA GLN A 137 19.13 2.59 -10.96
C GLN A 137 19.90 2.47 -9.63
N GLY A 138 19.54 1.53 -8.75
CA GLY A 138 20.15 1.32 -7.46
C GLY A 138 19.73 2.31 -6.38
N LYS A 139 18.68 3.10 -6.63
CA LYS A 139 18.15 4.04 -5.64
C LYS A 139 17.20 3.34 -4.68
N VAL A 140 17.32 3.63 -3.38
CA VAL A 140 16.48 3.02 -2.34
C VAL A 140 15.16 3.78 -2.24
N ARG A 141 14.10 3.15 -2.73
CA ARG A 141 12.74 3.72 -2.78
C ARG A 141 12.01 3.65 -1.45
N ALA A 142 12.13 2.50 -0.78
CA ALA A 142 11.44 2.22 0.48
C ALA A 142 12.12 1.08 1.22
N GLY A 143 11.79 0.90 2.50
CA GLY A 143 12.11 -0.28 3.29
C GLY A 143 10.89 -0.69 4.09
N LYS A 144 10.40 -1.92 3.90
CA LYS A 144 9.28 -2.47 4.65
C LYS A 144 9.79 -3.32 5.79
N ILE A 145 9.41 -2.96 7.01
CA ILE A 145 9.83 -3.65 8.24
C ILE A 145 8.72 -4.61 8.65
N MET A 146 9.07 -5.87 8.86
CA MET A 146 8.11 -6.90 9.28
C MET A 146 8.73 -7.84 10.32
N LEU A 147 7.92 -8.23 11.32
CA LEU A 147 8.31 -9.21 12.31
C LEU A 147 7.85 -10.61 11.91
N TYR A 148 8.75 -11.57 12.05
CA TYR A 148 8.52 -12.99 11.76
C TYR A 148 8.71 -13.84 13.01
N ASN A 149 8.07 -14.98 13.05
CA ASN A 149 8.31 -16.00 14.05
C ASN A 149 9.52 -16.86 13.61
N PRO A 150 10.58 -16.98 14.42
CA PRO A 150 11.81 -17.68 14.02
C PRO A 150 11.63 -19.20 13.91
N THR A 151 10.56 -19.78 14.48
CA THR A 151 10.28 -21.21 14.44
C THR A 151 9.42 -21.59 13.23
N THR A 152 8.41 -20.77 12.91
CA THR A 152 7.42 -21.09 11.87
C THR A 152 7.66 -20.37 10.55
N GLY A 153 8.47 -19.31 10.54
CA GLY A 153 8.68 -18.45 9.38
C GLY A 153 7.45 -17.59 9.00
N HIS A 154 6.38 -17.68 9.76
CA HIS A 154 5.19 -16.88 9.51
C HIS A 154 5.34 -15.46 10.08
N ARG A 155 4.68 -14.51 9.42
CA ARG A 155 4.59 -13.14 9.92
C ARG A 155 3.77 -13.09 11.22
N VAL A 156 4.28 -12.41 12.24
CA VAL A 156 3.57 -12.19 13.50
C VAL A 156 2.41 -11.22 13.26
N LYS A 157 1.19 -11.66 13.61
CA LYS A 157 -0.06 -10.88 13.42
C LYS A 157 -0.78 -10.55 14.74
N GLU A 158 -0.45 -11.27 15.82
CA GLU A 158 -1.07 -11.10 17.14
C GLU A 158 -0.06 -10.52 18.15
N PRO A 159 -0.49 -9.69 19.09
CA PRO A 159 -1.81 -9.10 19.27
C PRO A 159 -2.13 -7.97 18.28
N ARG A 160 -1.19 -7.64 17.40
CA ARG A 160 -1.35 -6.63 16.32
C ARG A 160 -0.47 -6.99 15.12
N SER A 161 -0.73 -6.39 13.96
CA SER A 161 0.15 -6.54 12.80
C SER A 161 1.46 -5.77 13.03
N TYR A 162 2.58 -6.49 13.04
CA TYR A 162 3.92 -5.92 13.19
C TYR A 162 4.50 -5.58 11.81
N VAL A 163 3.99 -4.50 11.22
CA VAL A 163 4.43 -3.94 9.94
C VAL A 163 4.69 -2.45 10.09
N SER A 164 5.81 -1.99 9.58
CA SER A 164 6.17 -0.56 9.54
C SER A 164 6.99 -0.25 8.28
N TRP A 165 7.30 1.02 8.09
CA TRP A 165 8.11 1.48 6.99
C TRP A 165 9.31 2.28 7.51
N VAL A 166 10.46 2.14 6.85
CA VAL A 166 11.69 2.82 7.27
C VAL A 166 11.53 4.34 7.29
N HIS A 167 10.88 4.95 6.29
CA HIS A 167 10.66 6.39 6.28
C HIS A 167 9.82 6.87 7.47
N THR A 168 8.86 6.05 7.94
CA THR A 168 8.07 6.35 9.15
C THR A 168 8.94 6.26 10.42
N GLU A 169 9.81 5.25 10.49
CA GLU A 169 10.71 5.09 11.65
C GLU A 169 11.82 6.15 11.72
N LEU A 170 12.15 6.74 10.57
CA LEU A 170 13.09 7.84 10.46
C LEU A 170 12.41 9.21 10.60
N GLU A 171 11.09 9.22 10.83
CA GLU A 171 10.30 10.46 10.97
C GLU A 171 10.50 11.43 9.79
N LEU A 172 10.65 10.90 8.57
CA LEU A 172 10.82 11.71 7.37
C LEU A 172 9.49 12.37 7.01
N GLU A 173 9.36 13.65 7.40
CA GLU A 173 8.16 14.42 7.08
C GLU A 173 8.00 14.61 5.58
N HIS A 174 6.75 14.51 5.11
CA HIS A 174 6.37 14.72 3.70
C HIS A 174 7.07 13.80 2.69
N PHE A 175 7.61 12.67 3.12
CA PHE A 175 8.28 11.70 2.25
C PHE A 175 7.37 11.21 1.12
N ASN A 176 7.67 11.61 -0.12
CA ASN A 176 6.93 11.20 -1.31
C ASN A 176 7.41 9.83 -1.78
N MET A 177 6.91 8.79 -1.12
CA MET A 177 7.26 7.40 -1.41
C MET A 177 6.69 6.94 -2.75
N LYS A 178 7.57 6.48 -3.65
CA LYS A 178 7.18 5.75 -4.85
C LYS A 178 7.80 4.37 -4.80
N GLN A 179 7.00 3.34 -4.53
CA GLN A 179 7.46 1.97 -4.41
C GLN A 179 7.97 1.39 -5.74
N CYS A 180 8.84 0.43 -5.65
CA CYS A 180 9.25 -0.46 -6.73
C CYS A 180 9.17 -1.93 -6.27
N LEU A 181 9.43 -2.89 -7.15
CA LEU A 181 9.37 -4.29 -6.78
C LEU A 181 10.55 -4.68 -5.86
N PHE A 182 10.30 -5.56 -4.90
CA PHE A 182 11.37 -6.18 -4.14
C PHE A 182 12.23 -7.05 -5.08
N GLY A 183 13.54 -6.83 -5.07
CA GLY A 183 14.47 -7.50 -5.98
C GLY A 183 14.59 -6.85 -7.38
N GLU A 184 13.93 -5.73 -7.65
CA GLU A 184 13.98 -5.03 -8.94
C GLU A 184 15.41 -4.68 -9.38
N HIS A 185 16.29 -4.34 -8.45
CA HIS A 185 17.71 -4.02 -8.70
C HIS A 185 18.48 -5.19 -9.35
N LEU A 186 18.01 -6.43 -9.19
CA LEU A 186 18.64 -7.61 -9.78
C LEU A 186 18.39 -7.71 -11.30
N LEU A 187 17.34 -7.10 -11.79
CA LEU A 187 16.97 -7.18 -13.22
C LEU A 187 18.07 -6.65 -14.13
N ALA A 188 18.78 -5.61 -13.68
CA ALA A 188 19.89 -5.03 -14.46
C ALA A 188 21.09 -6.01 -14.63
N GLY A 189 21.31 -6.87 -13.62
CA GLY A 189 22.39 -7.87 -13.65
C GLY A 189 22.05 -9.17 -14.39
N TYR A 190 20.76 -9.37 -14.75
CA TYR A 190 20.31 -10.62 -15.38
C TYR A 190 19.33 -10.36 -16.55
N PRO A 191 19.75 -9.63 -17.60
CA PRO A 191 18.85 -9.14 -18.64
C PRO A 191 18.18 -10.24 -19.49
N THR A 192 18.75 -11.44 -19.50
CA THR A 192 18.27 -12.58 -20.32
C THR A 192 17.59 -13.68 -19.50
N LYS A 193 17.55 -13.56 -18.18
CA LYS A 193 16.91 -14.58 -17.33
C LYS A 193 15.39 -14.35 -17.24
N ALA A 194 14.65 -15.46 -17.21
CA ALA A 194 13.23 -15.43 -16.90
C ALA A 194 12.99 -14.84 -15.51
N VAL A 195 11.99 -13.98 -15.39
CA VAL A 195 11.60 -13.31 -14.15
C VAL A 195 10.23 -13.83 -13.74
N ALA A 196 10.13 -14.32 -12.50
CA ALA A 196 8.85 -14.64 -11.88
C ALA A 196 8.41 -13.45 -11.02
N ILE A 197 7.22 -12.94 -11.27
CA ILE A 197 6.54 -11.97 -10.39
C ILE A 197 5.59 -12.77 -9.53
N VAL A 198 5.81 -12.74 -8.19
CA VAL A 198 4.96 -13.42 -7.23
C VAL A 198 4.22 -12.40 -6.39
N GLU A 199 2.91 -12.50 -6.36
CA GLU A 199 2.07 -11.78 -5.43
C GLU A 199 1.82 -12.67 -4.21
N ARG A 200 2.02 -12.13 -3.02
CA ARG A 200 1.69 -12.86 -1.81
C ARG A 200 0.19 -12.80 -1.59
N ASN A 201 -0.49 -13.90 -1.81
CA ASN A 201 -1.86 -14.08 -1.37
C ASN A 201 -1.92 -13.90 0.17
N PRO A 202 -2.77 -13.05 0.71
CA PRO A 202 -2.99 -13.01 2.16
C PRO A 202 -3.76 -14.27 2.54
N LEU A 203 -3.05 -15.29 2.98
CA LEU A 203 -3.63 -16.39 3.74
C LEU A 203 -3.91 -15.92 5.17
#